data_7d62e7022b0a450ce321a7df489a34ba
#
_entry.id   7d62e7022b0a450ce321a7df489a34ba
#
_cell.length_a   1.000
_cell.length_b   1.000
_cell.length_c   1.000
_cell.angle_alpha   90.00
_cell.angle_beta   90.00
_cell.angle_gamma   90.00
#
_symmetry.space_group_name_H-M   'P 1'
#
loop_
_entity.id
_entity.type
_entity.pdbx_description
1 polymer ?
#
loop_
_entity_poly.entity_id
_entity_poly.type
_entity_poly.pdbx_seq_one_letter_code
_entity_poly.pdbx_strand_id
1 'polypeptide(L)'
;MKKNIFISLGLMSGTSMDGVDLSIIKSDGINKVEQLYDKYIEFDNNLHDELFDLREHLNKSDDLVRYSKKIRDIEKKFTLFNVEIVKEVLNETGLEIDLIGFHGQTILHHPEEKISEQLGDGNLLSQLTKCLVVNKFRQNDLDNSGQGAPLTPIFHSLVSKKLNEGFNLNYPIDIINIGGITNVSQIINDGDVEKNIFAYDVSPGNCLIDQWLRKNSNKRYDANGEIANSGRVDELIFNQAIENFEITSIKESLDIKDFDLTFVKGLTLEDGCATLTKFTAH
;
A
#
# COMPACT_ATOMS: atom_id res chain seq x y z
N MET A 1 -9.52 -31.11 17.54
CA MET A 1 -8.18 -30.46 17.62
C MET A 1 -8.35 -29.04 17.12
N LYS A 2 -7.76 -28.02 17.78
CA LYS A 2 -7.73 -26.66 17.21
C LYS A 2 -6.83 -26.71 15.96
N LYS A 3 -7.31 -26.16 14.86
CA LYS A 3 -6.51 -26.00 13.64
C LYS A 3 -5.37 -25.04 13.93
N ASN A 4 -4.14 -25.48 13.79
CA ASN A 4 -2.95 -24.67 14.09
C ASN A 4 -2.33 -24.05 12.83
N ILE A 5 -2.80 -24.41 11.64
CA ILE A 5 -2.31 -23.88 10.36
C ILE A 5 -3.53 -23.53 9.52
N PHE A 6 -3.53 -22.34 8.97
CA PHE A 6 -4.61 -21.77 8.16
C PHE A 6 -4.12 -21.50 6.74
N ILE A 7 -5.00 -21.71 5.77
CA ILE A 7 -4.82 -21.23 4.41
C ILE A 7 -5.60 -19.94 4.32
N SER A 8 -4.91 -18.83 4.14
CA SER A 8 -5.47 -17.49 4.17
C SER A 8 -5.24 -16.78 2.84
N LEU A 9 -6.28 -16.14 2.32
CA LEU A 9 -6.19 -15.29 1.14
C LEU A 9 -6.15 -13.83 1.59
N GLY A 10 -5.15 -13.08 1.14
CA GLY A 10 -5.04 -11.64 1.38
C GLY A 10 -5.42 -10.84 0.14
N LEU A 11 -6.15 -9.76 0.33
CA LEU A 11 -6.49 -8.78 -0.71
C LEU A 11 -5.98 -7.41 -0.26
N MET A 12 -5.11 -6.81 -1.08
CA MET A 12 -4.53 -5.48 -0.85
C MET A 12 -4.71 -4.61 -2.07
N SER A 13 -5.19 -3.40 -1.89
CA SER A 13 -5.16 -2.35 -2.90
C SER A 13 -4.39 -1.16 -2.35
N GLY A 14 -3.33 -0.78 -3.05
CA GLY A 14 -2.41 0.28 -2.65
C GLY A 14 -2.93 1.70 -2.91
N THR A 15 -2.13 2.69 -2.52
CA THR A 15 -2.46 4.11 -2.70
C THR A 15 -2.39 4.58 -4.15
N SER A 16 -1.76 3.82 -5.04
CA SER A 16 -1.74 4.04 -6.50
C SER A 16 -3.11 3.85 -7.15
N MET A 17 -3.99 3.04 -6.51
CA MET A 17 -5.36 2.73 -7.00
C MET A 17 -5.38 2.09 -8.38
N ASP A 18 -4.39 1.30 -8.71
CA ASP A 18 -4.20 0.67 -10.01
C ASP A 18 -4.76 -0.76 -10.08
N GLY A 19 -4.86 -1.45 -8.95
CA GLY A 19 -5.36 -2.82 -8.90
C GLY A 19 -5.39 -3.42 -7.50
N VAL A 20 -5.53 -4.73 -7.48
CA VAL A 20 -5.53 -5.55 -6.27
C VAL A 20 -4.42 -6.57 -6.34
N ASP A 21 -3.57 -6.59 -5.31
CA ASP A 21 -2.66 -7.68 -5.03
C ASP A 21 -3.40 -8.75 -4.22
N LEU A 22 -3.37 -9.97 -4.73
CA LEU A 22 -3.94 -11.14 -4.09
C LEU A 22 -2.83 -12.15 -3.79
N SER A 23 -2.78 -12.61 -2.56
CA SER A 23 -1.88 -13.68 -2.15
C SER A 23 -2.61 -14.75 -1.37
N ILE A 24 -2.26 -16.03 -1.58
CA ILE A 24 -2.70 -17.14 -0.72
C ILE A 24 -1.48 -17.68 0.00
N ILE A 25 -1.58 -17.72 1.32
CA ILE A 25 -0.52 -18.24 2.19
C ILE A 25 -1.07 -19.35 3.09
N LYS A 26 -0.17 -20.25 3.48
CA LYS A 26 -0.40 -21.22 4.55
C LYS A 26 0.46 -20.82 5.74
N SER A 27 -0.18 -20.56 6.89
CA SER A 27 0.50 -19.98 8.05
C SER A 27 -0.11 -20.49 9.36
N ASP A 28 0.72 -20.51 10.42
CA ASP A 28 0.28 -20.68 11.80
C ASP A 28 0.00 -19.34 12.51
N GLY A 29 0.20 -18.22 11.79
CA GLY A 29 0.02 -16.87 12.33
C GLY A 29 1.15 -16.42 13.28
N ILE A 30 2.24 -17.19 13.42
CA ILE A 30 3.32 -16.91 14.38
C ILE A 30 4.70 -16.97 13.71
N ASN A 31 5.10 -18.13 13.21
CA ASN A 31 6.46 -18.36 12.70
C ASN A 31 6.51 -19.03 11.34
N LYS A 32 5.43 -19.65 10.89
CA LYS A 32 5.40 -20.42 9.66
C LYS A 32 4.58 -19.67 8.62
N VAL A 33 5.19 -19.46 7.46
CA VAL A 33 4.51 -18.95 6.29
C VAL A 33 5.04 -19.68 5.05
N GLU A 34 4.14 -20.12 4.21
CA GLU A 34 4.38 -20.69 2.89
C GLU A 34 3.47 -19.96 1.91
N GLN A 35 4.04 -19.34 0.89
CA GLN A 35 3.29 -18.73 -0.20
C GLN A 35 2.81 -19.84 -1.13
N LEU A 36 1.51 -19.90 -1.38
CA LEU A 36 0.90 -20.90 -2.25
C LEU A 36 0.55 -20.32 -3.62
N TYR A 37 0.15 -19.06 -3.66
CA TYR A 37 -0.29 -18.38 -4.89
C TYR A 37 -0.21 -16.87 -4.72
N ASP A 38 0.05 -16.15 -5.80
CA ASP A 38 -0.06 -14.70 -5.89
C ASP A 38 -0.51 -14.28 -7.29
N LYS A 39 -1.23 -13.17 -7.35
CA LYS A 39 -1.73 -12.57 -8.58
C LYS A 39 -1.97 -11.08 -8.37
N TYR A 40 -1.57 -10.27 -9.35
CA TYR A 40 -1.99 -8.87 -9.43
C TYR A 40 -3.11 -8.75 -10.47
N ILE A 41 -4.15 -8.01 -10.14
CA ILE A 41 -5.30 -7.78 -11.00
C ILE A 41 -5.56 -6.29 -11.12
N GLU A 42 -5.36 -5.75 -12.31
CA GLU A 42 -5.55 -4.34 -12.60
C GLU A 42 -7.05 -3.96 -12.58
N PHE A 43 -7.37 -2.77 -12.07
CA PHE A 43 -8.72 -2.21 -12.19
C PHE A 43 -8.99 -1.82 -13.64
N ASP A 44 -10.24 -1.98 -14.05
CA ASP A 44 -10.69 -1.34 -15.27
C ASP A 44 -10.65 0.20 -15.15
N ASN A 45 -10.60 0.87 -16.29
CA ASN A 45 -10.47 2.33 -16.33
C ASN A 45 -11.57 3.04 -15.54
N ASN A 46 -12.79 2.52 -15.56
CA ASN A 46 -13.93 3.17 -14.93
C ASN A 46 -13.82 3.11 -13.39
N LEU A 47 -13.50 1.93 -12.83
CA LEU A 47 -13.34 1.77 -11.38
C LEU A 47 -12.13 2.56 -10.87
N HIS A 48 -11.01 2.54 -11.60
CA HIS A 48 -9.83 3.34 -11.28
C HIS A 48 -10.19 4.83 -11.21
N ASP A 49 -10.81 5.38 -12.25
CA ASP A 49 -11.11 6.81 -12.35
C ASP A 49 -12.11 7.24 -11.26
N GLU A 50 -13.09 6.39 -10.93
CA GLU A 50 -14.03 6.64 -9.83
C GLU A 50 -13.35 6.65 -8.45
N LEU A 51 -12.42 5.71 -8.20
CA LEU A 51 -11.64 5.64 -6.96
C LEU A 51 -10.74 6.86 -6.81
N PHE A 52 -10.02 7.19 -7.88
CA PHE A 52 -9.12 8.33 -7.91
C PHE A 52 -9.86 9.66 -7.70
N ASP A 53 -10.95 9.88 -8.45
CA ASP A 53 -11.78 11.09 -8.31
C ASP A 53 -12.40 11.18 -6.90
N LEU A 54 -12.82 10.08 -6.31
CA LEU A 54 -13.31 10.08 -4.93
C LEU A 54 -12.23 10.54 -3.96
N ARG A 55 -11.03 9.96 -4.04
CA ARG A 55 -9.92 10.28 -3.14
C ARG A 55 -9.49 11.74 -3.23
N GLU A 56 -9.43 12.31 -4.43
CA GLU A 56 -9.07 13.73 -4.63
C GLU A 56 -10.03 14.70 -3.90
N HIS A 57 -11.29 14.28 -3.70
CA HIS A 57 -12.30 15.09 -3.01
C HIS A 57 -12.35 14.87 -1.49
N LEU A 58 -11.68 13.85 -0.96
CA LEU A 58 -11.67 13.56 0.47
C LEU A 58 -10.41 14.14 1.11
N ASN A 59 -10.54 15.22 1.89
CA ASN A 59 -9.44 15.89 2.55
C ASN A 59 -9.56 15.90 4.08
N LYS A 60 -10.74 15.65 4.60
CA LYS A 60 -11.05 15.66 6.03
C LYS A 60 -12.22 14.72 6.35
N SER A 61 -12.38 14.40 7.61
CA SER A 61 -13.44 13.50 8.10
C SER A 61 -14.86 13.93 7.70
N ASP A 62 -15.16 15.24 7.69
CA ASP A 62 -16.45 15.77 7.25
C ASP A 62 -16.81 15.40 5.81
N ASP A 63 -15.81 15.22 4.95
CA ASP A 63 -16.03 14.86 3.55
C ASP A 63 -16.60 13.43 3.41
N LEU A 64 -16.34 12.54 4.36
CA LEU A 64 -16.94 11.20 4.37
C LEU A 64 -18.48 11.28 4.46
N VAL A 65 -19.00 12.21 5.24
CA VAL A 65 -20.44 12.46 5.35
C VAL A 65 -20.97 13.08 4.07
N ARG A 66 -20.27 14.12 3.57
CA ARG A 66 -20.66 14.87 2.36
C ARG A 66 -20.74 13.97 1.13
N TYR A 67 -19.78 13.07 0.96
CA TYR A 67 -19.70 12.15 -0.19
C TYR A 67 -20.26 10.77 0.10
N SER A 68 -20.97 10.56 1.20
CA SER A 68 -21.42 9.24 1.69
C SER A 68 -22.18 8.41 0.64
N LYS A 69 -22.97 9.03 -0.24
CA LYS A 69 -23.65 8.31 -1.33
C LYS A 69 -22.63 7.77 -2.34
N LYS A 70 -21.73 8.63 -2.81
CA LYS A 70 -20.69 8.27 -3.77
C LYS A 70 -19.78 7.18 -3.21
N ILE A 71 -19.39 7.31 -1.94
CA ILE A 71 -18.59 6.30 -1.21
C ILE A 71 -19.28 4.95 -1.27
N ARG A 72 -20.56 4.84 -0.88
CA ARG A 72 -21.32 3.59 -0.91
C ARG A 72 -21.44 2.98 -2.31
N ASP A 73 -21.66 3.82 -3.32
CA ASP A 73 -21.83 3.33 -4.69
C ASP A 73 -20.51 2.74 -5.23
N ILE A 74 -19.38 3.40 -4.97
CA ILE A 74 -18.04 2.94 -5.36
C ILE A 74 -17.60 1.74 -4.51
N GLU A 75 -17.83 1.77 -3.19
CA GLU A 75 -17.53 0.66 -2.30
C GLU A 75 -18.20 -0.65 -2.77
N LYS A 76 -19.46 -0.56 -3.18
CA LYS A 76 -20.16 -1.72 -3.71
C LYS A 76 -19.49 -2.26 -4.98
N LYS A 77 -19.12 -1.39 -5.93
CA LYS A 77 -18.41 -1.79 -7.16
C LYS A 77 -17.07 -2.43 -6.85
N PHE A 78 -16.28 -1.78 -6.00
CA PHE A 78 -15.00 -2.27 -5.54
C PHE A 78 -15.12 -3.65 -4.85
N THR A 79 -16.11 -3.81 -3.97
CA THR A 79 -16.36 -5.08 -3.30
C THR A 79 -16.74 -6.18 -4.29
N LEU A 80 -17.62 -5.89 -5.24
CA LEU A 80 -18.02 -6.87 -6.26
C LEU A 80 -16.85 -7.27 -7.16
N PHE A 81 -15.98 -6.34 -7.53
CA PHE A 81 -14.73 -6.63 -8.23
C PHE A 81 -13.86 -7.63 -7.45
N ASN A 82 -13.67 -7.41 -6.15
CA ASN A 82 -12.93 -8.33 -5.30
C ASN A 82 -13.61 -9.70 -5.15
N VAL A 83 -14.95 -9.75 -5.13
CA VAL A 83 -15.70 -11.01 -5.13
C VAL A 83 -15.41 -11.85 -6.37
N GLU A 84 -15.41 -11.22 -7.55
CA GLU A 84 -15.12 -11.93 -8.81
C GLU A 84 -13.69 -12.46 -8.86
N ILE A 85 -12.71 -11.65 -8.42
CA ILE A 85 -11.31 -12.07 -8.32
C ILE A 85 -11.16 -13.29 -7.39
N VAL A 86 -11.77 -13.24 -6.20
CA VAL A 86 -11.69 -14.36 -5.25
C VAL A 86 -12.28 -15.62 -5.86
N LYS A 87 -13.45 -15.55 -6.49
CA LYS A 87 -14.07 -16.71 -7.13
C LYS A 87 -13.23 -17.28 -8.26
N GLU A 88 -12.66 -16.41 -9.11
CA GLU A 88 -11.77 -16.82 -10.20
C GLU A 88 -10.57 -17.58 -9.65
N VAL A 89 -9.87 -17.01 -8.66
CA VAL A 89 -8.66 -17.60 -8.08
C VAL A 89 -8.97 -18.91 -7.33
N LEU A 90 -10.08 -19.00 -6.61
CA LEU A 90 -10.47 -20.24 -5.96
C LEU A 90 -10.81 -21.36 -6.98
N ASN A 91 -11.43 -21.00 -8.10
CA ASN A 91 -11.67 -21.95 -9.19
C ASN A 91 -10.37 -22.36 -9.89
N GLU A 92 -9.45 -21.42 -10.09
CA GLU A 92 -8.16 -21.66 -10.76
C GLU A 92 -7.25 -22.56 -9.92
N THR A 93 -7.17 -22.30 -8.62
CA THR A 93 -6.27 -23.00 -7.72
C THR A 93 -6.84 -24.28 -7.11
N GLY A 94 -8.16 -24.37 -7.00
CA GLY A 94 -8.84 -25.46 -6.29
C GLY A 94 -8.56 -25.48 -4.78
N LEU A 95 -8.00 -24.40 -4.22
CA LEU A 95 -7.66 -24.32 -2.80
C LEU A 95 -8.89 -24.02 -1.95
N GLU A 96 -9.03 -24.73 -0.85
CA GLU A 96 -9.98 -24.39 0.21
C GLU A 96 -9.31 -23.45 1.20
N ILE A 97 -9.80 -22.21 1.29
CA ILE A 97 -9.29 -21.21 2.21
C ILE A 97 -10.11 -21.14 3.49
N ASP A 98 -9.44 -20.84 4.60
CA ASP A 98 -10.06 -20.71 5.93
C ASP A 98 -10.59 -19.30 6.18
N LEU A 99 -9.90 -18.29 5.65
CA LEU A 99 -10.27 -16.89 5.84
C LEU A 99 -9.71 -16.00 4.72
N ILE A 100 -10.37 -14.87 4.51
CA ILE A 100 -9.91 -13.78 3.66
C ILE A 100 -9.51 -12.62 4.56
N GLY A 101 -8.29 -12.11 4.41
CA GLY A 101 -7.87 -10.82 4.92
C GLY A 101 -8.17 -9.73 3.88
N PHE A 102 -9.12 -8.85 4.17
CA PHE A 102 -9.56 -7.82 3.24
C PHE A 102 -9.15 -6.43 3.72
N HIS A 103 -8.05 -5.90 3.18
CA HIS A 103 -7.58 -4.57 3.51
C HIS A 103 -8.53 -3.48 2.97
N GLY A 104 -9.04 -3.67 1.76
CA GLY A 104 -9.81 -2.65 1.07
C GLY A 104 -8.93 -1.58 0.42
N GLN A 105 -9.56 -0.51 -0.09
CA GLN A 105 -8.90 0.64 -0.71
C GLN A 105 -8.94 1.84 0.22
N THR A 106 -7.80 2.30 0.70
CA THR A 106 -7.73 3.50 1.55
C THR A 106 -8.13 4.74 0.76
N ILE A 107 -9.11 5.47 1.28
CA ILE A 107 -9.61 6.73 0.72
C ILE A 107 -9.36 7.93 1.62
N LEU A 108 -9.18 7.71 2.93
CA LEU A 108 -8.83 8.73 3.91
C LEU A 108 -8.01 8.10 5.03
N HIS A 109 -6.96 8.79 5.48
CA HIS A 109 -6.13 8.38 6.60
C HIS A 109 -5.69 9.59 7.40
N HIS A 110 -6.27 9.77 8.60
CA HIS A 110 -5.99 10.85 9.55
C HIS A 110 -5.78 10.24 10.94
N PRO A 111 -4.55 9.78 11.25
CA PRO A 111 -4.24 9.13 12.53
C PRO A 111 -4.48 10.05 13.74
N GLU A 112 -4.25 11.35 13.59
CA GLU A 112 -4.49 12.38 14.62
C GLU A 112 -5.96 12.49 15.00
N GLU A 113 -6.88 12.25 14.05
CA GLU A 113 -8.32 12.18 14.30
C GLU A 113 -8.80 10.76 14.66
N LYS A 114 -7.88 9.78 14.68
CA LYS A 114 -8.15 8.34 14.83
C LYS A 114 -9.11 7.78 13.77
N ILE A 115 -8.98 8.26 12.55
CA ILE A 115 -9.82 7.85 11.43
C ILE A 115 -8.96 7.29 10.31
N SER A 116 -9.31 6.10 9.87
CA SER A 116 -8.77 5.51 8.65
C SER A 116 -9.87 4.77 7.91
N GLU A 117 -10.28 5.30 6.77
CA GLU A 117 -11.38 4.73 5.99
C GLU A 117 -10.86 4.01 4.77
N GLN A 118 -11.21 2.73 4.69
CA GLN A 118 -10.96 1.86 3.55
C GLN A 118 -12.29 1.42 2.94
N LEU A 119 -12.45 1.61 1.63
CA LEU A 119 -13.57 1.02 0.88
C LEU A 119 -13.46 -0.49 0.91
N GLY A 120 -14.58 -1.15 1.10
CA GLY A 120 -14.68 -2.60 1.06
C GLY A 120 -15.66 -3.15 2.10
N ASP A 121 -16.81 -3.61 1.63
CA ASP A 121 -17.81 -4.27 2.47
C ASP A 121 -17.43 -5.74 2.71
N GLY A 122 -16.76 -5.99 3.84
CA GLY A 122 -16.35 -7.35 4.24
C GLY A 122 -17.53 -8.30 4.47
N ASN A 123 -18.71 -7.78 4.85
CA ASN A 123 -19.90 -8.61 5.01
C ASN A 123 -20.43 -9.08 3.64
N LEU A 124 -20.49 -8.18 2.67
CA LEU A 124 -20.89 -8.51 1.31
C LEU A 124 -19.90 -9.49 0.68
N LEU A 125 -18.59 -9.26 0.83
CA LEU A 125 -17.55 -10.18 0.37
C LEU A 125 -17.74 -11.58 0.97
N SER A 126 -17.92 -11.66 2.30
CA SER A 126 -18.15 -12.93 3.02
C SER A 126 -19.41 -13.65 2.52
N GLN A 127 -20.51 -12.93 2.35
CA GLN A 127 -21.76 -13.51 1.88
C GLN A 127 -21.66 -14.10 0.47
N LEU A 128 -20.94 -13.44 -0.43
CA LEU A 128 -20.84 -13.83 -1.84
C LEU A 128 -19.76 -14.88 -2.10
N THR A 129 -18.69 -14.90 -1.31
CA THR A 129 -17.60 -15.90 -1.41
C THR A 129 -17.82 -17.12 -0.53
N LYS A 130 -18.70 -17.02 0.48
CA LYS A 130 -18.91 -18.03 1.54
C LYS A 130 -17.68 -18.28 2.41
N CYS A 131 -16.74 -17.33 2.44
CA CYS A 131 -15.54 -17.38 3.25
C CYS A 131 -15.67 -16.46 4.46
N LEU A 132 -14.98 -16.78 5.55
CA LEU A 132 -14.81 -15.87 6.66
C LEU A 132 -13.94 -14.68 6.20
N VAL A 133 -14.35 -13.44 6.50
CA VAL A 133 -13.61 -12.23 6.14
C VAL A 133 -13.19 -11.47 7.39
N VAL A 134 -11.93 -11.10 7.44
CA VAL A 134 -11.34 -10.18 8.44
C VAL A 134 -10.97 -8.89 7.71
N ASN A 135 -11.45 -7.76 8.21
CA ASN A 135 -11.25 -6.43 7.61
C ASN A 135 -11.03 -5.35 8.69
N LYS A 136 -10.94 -4.07 8.27
CA LYS A 136 -10.76 -2.89 9.14
C LYS A 136 -9.49 -2.94 9.99
N PHE A 137 -8.40 -3.43 9.44
CA PHE A 137 -7.12 -3.58 10.15
C PHE A 137 -6.60 -2.25 10.68
N ARG A 138 -6.61 -1.19 9.84
CA ARG A 138 -6.09 0.13 10.20
C ARG A 138 -6.91 0.80 11.29
N GLN A 139 -8.23 0.76 11.19
CA GLN A 139 -9.11 1.33 12.21
C GLN A 139 -8.95 0.61 13.55
N ASN A 140 -8.82 -0.70 13.53
CA ASN A 140 -8.58 -1.47 14.76
C ASN A 140 -7.25 -1.09 15.44
N ASP A 141 -6.20 -0.82 14.66
CA ASP A 141 -4.91 -0.36 15.19
C ASP A 141 -5.02 1.04 15.80
N LEU A 142 -5.69 1.98 15.12
CA LEU A 142 -5.96 3.33 15.63
C LEU A 142 -6.79 3.30 16.93
N ASP A 143 -7.81 2.45 17.02
CA ASP A 143 -8.66 2.27 18.21
C ASP A 143 -7.83 1.78 19.41
N ASN A 144 -6.74 1.04 19.15
CA ASN A 144 -5.78 0.56 20.14
C ASN A 144 -4.55 1.45 20.29
N SER A 145 -4.61 2.69 19.84
CA SER A 145 -3.56 3.71 20.00
C SER A 145 -2.33 3.52 19.11
N GLY A 146 -2.45 2.74 18.03
CA GLY A 146 -1.49 2.70 16.94
C GLY A 146 -1.69 3.86 15.96
N GLN A 147 -0.88 3.89 14.90
CA GLN A 147 -0.94 4.88 13.81
C GLN A 147 -1.77 4.41 12.60
N GLY A 148 -2.22 3.15 12.60
CA GLY A 148 -2.93 2.54 11.49
C GLY A 148 -2.04 2.19 10.28
N ALA A 149 -0.79 2.62 10.29
CA ALA A 149 0.23 2.34 9.27
C ALA A 149 1.64 2.54 9.85
N PRO A 150 2.66 1.77 9.39
CA PRO A 150 2.53 0.58 8.55
C PRO A 150 2.05 -0.65 9.35
N LEU A 151 1.34 -1.59 8.71
CA LEU A 151 0.87 -2.84 9.34
C LEU A 151 1.70 -4.07 8.98
N THR A 152 2.62 -3.95 8.02
CA THR A 152 3.46 -5.05 7.52
C THR A 152 4.69 -5.42 8.37
N PRO A 153 5.17 -4.62 9.33
CA PRO A 153 6.42 -4.88 10.04
C PRO A 153 6.48 -6.24 10.74
N ILE A 154 5.35 -6.72 11.29
CA ILE A 154 5.27 -8.05 11.91
C ILE A 154 5.56 -9.15 10.87
N PHE A 155 5.01 -9.02 9.67
CA PHE A 155 5.29 -9.94 8.57
C PHE A 155 6.73 -9.79 8.06
N HIS A 156 7.25 -8.58 7.99
CA HIS A 156 8.64 -8.31 7.62
C HIS A 156 9.65 -8.98 8.56
N SER A 157 9.35 -9.05 9.86
CA SER A 157 10.17 -9.81 10.82
C SER A 157 10.22 -11.30 10.47
N LEU A 158 9.10 -11.88 10.07
CA LEU A 158 9.07 -13.28 9.66
C LEU A 158 9.85 -13.51 8.35
N VAL A 159 9.73 -12.58 7.39
CA VAL A 159 10.50 -12.60 6.14
C VAL A 159 11.98 -12.50 6.42
N SER A 160 12.41 -11.57 7.30
CA SER A 160 13.82 -11.41 7.66
C SER A 160 14.43 -12.67 8.28
N LYS A 161 13.69 -13.37 9.16
CA LYS A 161 14.11 -14.66 9.72
C LYS A 161 14.33 -15.70 8.64
N LYS A 162 13.39 -15.86 7.70
CA LYS A 162 13.52 -16.77 6.57
C LYS A 162 14.70 -16.44 5.66
N LEU A 163 14.89 -15.16 5.36
CA LEU A 163 16.02 -14.70 4.56
C LEU A 163 17.34 -14.97 5.27
N ASN A 164 17.38 -14.76 6.59
CA ASN A 164 18.57 -15.02 7.38
C ASN A 164 18.94 -16.52 7.40
N GLU A 165 17.96 -17.43 7.51
CA GLU A 165 18.19 -18.87 7.42
C GLU A 165 18.81 -19.28 6.06
N GLY A 166 18.43 -18.60 4.96
CA GLY A 166 18.93 -18.91 3.61
C GLY A 166 20.24 -18.21 3.24
N PHE A 167 20.44 -16.97 3.69
CA PHE A 167 21.53 -16.11 3.23
C PHE A 167 22.54 -15.72 4.31
N ASN A 168 22.33 -16.13 5.57
CA ASN A 168 23.17 -15.82 6.71
C ASN A 168 23.44 -14.29 6.82
N LEU A 169 22.38 -13.51 6.82
CA LEU A 169 22.41 -12.06 6.90
C LEU A 169 22.78 -11.61 8.33
N ASN A 170 23.41 -10.46 8.43
CA ASN A 170 23.67 -9.83 9.73
C ASN A 170 22.56 -8.86 10.08
N TYR A 171 22.13 -8.85 11.34
CA TYR A 171 21.25 -7.81 11.86
C TYR A 171 22.04 -6.50 12.13
N PRO A 172 21.42 -5.31 12.05
CA PRO A 172 20.01 -5.11 11.69
C PRO A 172 19.72 -5.42 10.20
N ILE A 173 18.48 -5.82 9.91
CA ILE A 173 17.99 -6.02 8.54
C ILE A 173 16.94 -4.97 8.27
N ASP A 174 17.13 -4.21 7.21
CA ASP A 174 16.16 -3.22 6.73
C ASP A 174 15.39 -3.76 5.53
N ILE A 175 14.06 -3.74 5.62
CA ILE A 175 13.16 -4.04 4.51
C ILE A 175 12.55 -2.74 4.06
N ILE A 176 12.90 -2.33 2.83
CA ILE A 176 12.41 -1.10 2.21
C ILE A 176 11.27 -1.45 1.28
N ASN A 177 10.12 -0.81 1.47
CA ASN A 177 8.98 -0.88 0.58
C ASN A 177 8.81 0.44 -0.14
N ILE A 178 8.93 0.44 -1.48
CA ILE A 178 8.78 1.61 -2.34
C ILE A 178 7.45 1.48 -3.08
N GLY A 179 6.40 2.06 -2.48
CA GLY A 179 5.08 2.21 -3.07
C GLY A 179 4.81 3.67 -3.45
N GLY A 180 3.60 4.16 -3.26
CA GLY A 180 3.31 5.60 -3.35
C GLY A 180 4.16 6.40 -2.37
N ILE A 181 4.33 5.87 -1.17
CA ILE A 181 5.22 6.34 -0.12
C ILE A 181 6.26 5.25 0.14
N THR A 182 7.49 5.65 0.39
CA THR A 182 8.57 4.74 0.81
C THR A 182 8.52 4.57 2.32
N ASN A 183 8.47 3.32 2.78
CA ASN A 183 8.59 2.99 4.19
C ASN A 183 9.67 1.94 4.45
N VAL A 184 10.19 1.96 5.66
CA VAL A 184 11.24 1.05 6.12
C VAL A 184 10.74 0.27 7.32
N SER A 185 11.03 -1.02 7.34
CA SER A 185 10.92 -1.87 8.52
C SER A 185 12.31 -2.33 8.90
N GLN A 186 12.83 -1.80 10.01
CA GLN A 186 14.13 -2.15 10.54
C GLN A 186 13.98 -3.23 11.62
N ILE A 187 14.58 -4.38 11.40
CA ILE A 187 14.59 -5.52 12.32
C ILE A 187 15.97 -5.58 12.98
N ILE A 188 16.03 -5.26 14.28
CA ILE A 188 17.28 -5.14 15.04
C ILE A 188 17.91 -6.50 15.34
N ASN A 189 17.09 -7.51 15.61
CA ASN A 189 17.52 -8.89 15.86
C ASN A 189 16.33 -9.85 15.73
N ASP A 190 16.55 -11.14 15.90
CA ASP A 190 15.54 -12.21 15.80
C ASP A 190 14.70 -12.43 17.06
N GLY A 191 14.85 -11.58 18.06
CA GLY A 191 14.14 -11.68 19.34
C GLY A 191 12.67 -11.30 19.29
N ASP A 192 12.19 -10.73 20.37
CA ASP A 192 10.80 -10.31 20.53
C ASP A 192 10.42 -9.24 19.50
N VAL A 193 9.44 -9.56 18.68
CA VAL A 193 8.96 -8.73 17.56
C VAL A 193 8.59 -7.32 18.05
N GLU A 194 7.86 -7.21 19.17
CA GLU A 194 7.38 -5.92 19.66
C GLU A 194 8.50 -4.95 20.07
N LYS A 195 9.68 -5.48 20.44
CA LYS A 195 10.81 -4.69 20.93
C LYS A 195 11.90 -4.46 19.89
N ASN A 196 11.90 -5.25 18.84
CA ASN A 196 13.01 -5.31 17.90
C ASN A 196 12.65 -4.90 16.48
N ILE A 197 11.44 -4.34 16.27
CA ILE A 197 11.04 -3.78 14.99
C ILE A 197 10.74 -2.30 15.15
N PHE A 198 11.34 -1.50 14.26
CA PHE A 198 11.01 -0.11 14.05
C PHE A 198 10.50 0.03 12.62
N ALA A 199 9.39 0.74 12.43
CA ALA A 199 8.85 0.97 11.11
C ALA A 199 8.33 2.40 11.01
N TYR A 200 8.64 3.05 9.89
CA TYR A 200 8.28 4.44 9.65
C TYR A 200 8.29 4.75 8.15
N ASP A 201 7.53 5.77 7.78
CA ASP A 201 7.56 6.33 6.45
C ASP A 201 8.82 7.22 6.32
N VAL A 202 9.45 7.18 5.14
CA VAL A 202 10.74 7.86 4.91
C VAL A 202 10.58 9.02 3.93
N SER A 203 9.93 8.78 2.79
CA SER A 203 9.94 9.71 1.68
C SER A 203 8.81 9.42 0.70
N PRO A 204 8.57 10.30 -0.29
CA PRO A 204 7.75 9.92 -1.42
C PRO A 204 8.42 8.75 -2.15
N GLY A 205 7.63 7.74 -2.45
CA GLY A 205 8.06 6.68 -3.36
C GLY A 205 7.79 7.10 -4.81
N ASN A 206 6.91 6.37 -5.50
CA ASN A 206 6.55 6.66 -6.88
C ASN A 206 5.43 7.74 -7.02
N CYS A 207 4.82 8.18 -5.92
CA CYS A 207 3.66 9.07 -5.98
C CYS A 207 3.91 10.38 -6.73
N LEU A 208 5.09 10.98 -6.58
CA LEU A 208 5.44 12.22 -7.29
C LEU A 208 5.68 11.98 -8.78
N ILE A 209 6.30 10.86 -9.15
CA ILE A 209 6.51 10.46 -10.54
C ILE A 209 5.16 10.28 -11.23
N ASP A 210 4.26 9.54 -10.59
CA ASP A 210 2.91 9.28 -11.12
C ASP A 210 2.08 10.56 -11.24
N GLN A 211 2.13 11.43 -10.22
CA GLN A 211 1.46 12.73 -10.28
C GLN A 211 2.00 13.61 -11.42
N TRP A 212 3.32 13.60 -11.63
CA TRP A 212 3.94 14.34 -12.72
C TRP A 212 3.46 13.86 -14.08
N LEU A 213 3.44 12.54 -14.28
CA LEU A 213 2.94 11.92 -15.51
C LEU A 213 1.48 12.24 -15.77
N ARG A 214 0.63 12.11 -14.78
CA ARG A 214 -0.80 12.42 -14.91
C ARG A 214 -1.06 13.89 -15.23
N LYS A 215 -0.23 14.81 -14.72
CA LYS A 215 -0.36 16.25 -14.99
C LYS A 215 0.15 16.66 -16.37
N ASN A 216 1.13 15.96 -16.93
CA ASN A 216 1.86 16.36 -18.13
C ASN A 216 1.70 15.39 -19.32
N SER A 217 0.97 14.29 -19.13
CA SER A 217 0.71 13.27 -20.18
C SER A 217 -0.60 12.54 -19.94
N ASN A 218 -0.94 11.59 -20.81
CA ASN A 218 -2.07 10.66 -20.63
C ASN A 218 -1.65 9.35 -19.94
N LYS A 219 -0.42 9.28 -19.42
CA LYS A 219 0.09 8.08 -18.75
C LYS A 219 -0.18 8.18 -17.25
N ARG A 220 -0.43 7.03 -16.62
CA ARG A 220 -0.68 6.93 -15.19
C ARG A 220 0.58 6.76 -14.38
N TYR A 221 1.57 6.03 -14.93
CA TYR A 221 2.87 5.73 -14.32
C TYR A 221 3.94 5.56 -15.39
N ASP A 222 5.20 5.55 -15.01
CA ASP A 222 6.35 5.33 -15.90
C ASP A 222 6.68 3.84 -15.99
N ALA A 223 6.11 3.15 -16.97
CA ALA A 223 6.35 1.73 -17.16
C ALA A 223 7.85 1.46 -17.40
N ASN A 224 8.45 0.63 -16.56
CA ASN A 224 9.86 0.26 -16.58
C ASN A 224 10.84 1.45 -16.49
N GLY A 225 10.39 2.63 -16.07
CA GLY A 225 11.22 3.84 -16.01
C GLY A 225 11.64 4.36 -17.38
N GLU A 226 10.89 4.06 -18.45
CA GLU A 226 11.29 4.41 -19.83
C GLU A 226 11.34 5.91 -20.06
N ILE A 227 10.41 6.67 -19.47
CA ILE A 227 10.35 8.12 -19.60
C ILE A 227 11.49 8.75 -18.80
N ALA A 228 11.68 8.35 -17.55
CA ALA A 228 12.79 8.82 -16.72
C ALA A 228 14.15 8.51 -17.36
N ASN A 229 14.30 7.32 -17.95
CA ASN A 229 15.54 6.92 -18.63
C ASN A 229 15.83 7.73 -19.93
N SER A 230 14.81 8.32 -20.53
CA SER A 230 14.96 9.19 -21.70
C SER A 230 15.27 10.65 -21.35
N GLY A 231 15.04 11.04 -20.09
CA GLY A 231 15.30 12.38 -19.57
C GLY A 231 16.69 12.54 -18.95
N ARG A 232 16.95 13.77 -18.51
CA ARG A 232 18.15 14.13 -17.76
C ARG A 232 17.76 14.71 -16.41
N VAL A 233 18.47 14.29 -15.37
CA VAL A 233 18.31 14.87 -14.04
C VAL A 233 18.77 16.33 -14.08
N ASP A 234 17.92 17.24 -13.61
CA ASP A 234 18.34 18.61 -13.29
C ASP A 234 18.99 18.63 -11.90
N GLU A 235 20.32 18.63 -11.87
CA GLU A 235 21.11 18.54 -10.64
C GLU A 235 20.89 19.73 -9.71
N LEU A 236 20.60 20.91 -10.24
CA LEU A 236 20.37 22.11 -9.42
C LEU A 236 19.03 21.99 -8.69
N ILE A 237 17.99 21.65 -9.42
CA ILE A 237 16.64 21.43 -8.87
C ILE A 237 16.65 20.27 -7.87
N PHE A 238 17.31 19.16 -8.22
CA PHE A 238 17.46 18.02 -7.35
C PHE A 238 18.12 18.39 -6.01
N ASN A 239 19.28 19.03 -6.04
CA ASN A 239 20.01 19.39 -4.83
C ASN A 239 19.20 20.36 -3.96
N GLN A 240 18.52 21.35 -4.56
CA GLN A 240 17.66 22.26 -3.84
C GLN A 240 16.45 21.53 -3.21
N ALA A 241 15.88 20.54 -3.91
CA ALA A 241 14.78 19.73 -3.35
C ALA A 241 15.23 18.92 -2.14
N ILE A 242 16.42 18.31 -2.21
CA ILE A 242 16.99 17.56 -1.07
C ILE A 242 17.30 18.47 0.11
N GLU A 243 17.90 19.64 -0.12
CA GLU A 243 18.19 20.61 0.94
C GLU A 243 16.92 21.12 1.67
N ASN A 244 15.80 21.20 0.93
CA ASN A 244 14.52 21.64 1.48
C ASN A 244 13.66 20.46 1.99
N PHE A 245 14.08 19.22 1.78
CA PHE A 245 13.35 18.04 2.23
C PHE A 245 13.65 17.78 3.72
N GLU A 246 12.69 18.12 4.57
CA GLU A 246 12.75 17.81 5.99
C GLU A 246 11.89 16.58 6.27
N ILE A 247 12.48 15.55 6.87
CA ILE A 247 11.73 14.44 7.48
C ILE A 247 11.14 15.00 8.77
N THR A 248 9.88 15.38 8.72
CA THR A 248 9.20 16.08 9.82
C THR A 248 9.02 15.22 11.06
N SER A 249 8.91 13.90 10.92
CA SER A 249 8.88 12.97 12.07
C SER A 249 9.09 11.51 11.64
N ILE A 250 9.98 10.81 12.31
CA ILE A 250 10.14 9.34 12.20
C ILE A 250 8.93 8.59 12.81
N LYS A 251 8.01 9.30 13.44
CA LYS A 251 6.88 8.71 14.20
C LYS A 251 5.52 8.93 13.56
N GLU A 252 5.44 9.73 12.52
CA GLU A 252 4.18 10.05 11.87
C GLU A 252 4.06 9.32 10.54
N SER A 253 2.87 8.83 10.26
CA SER A 253 2.52 8.27 8.96
C SER A 253 2.36 9.40 7.94
N LEU A 254 2.94 9.24 6.76
CA LEU A 254 2.88 10.22 5.68
C LEU A 254 1.70 9.95 4.73
N ASP A 255 1.15 11.01 4.13
CA ASP A 255 0.21 10.92 3.01
C ASP A 255 0.86 11.48 1.73
N ILE A 256 0.40 11.04 0.57
CA ILE A 256 0.89 11.56 -0.71
C ILE A 256 0.62 13.06 -0.90
N LYS A 257 -0.32 13.62 -0.15
CA LYS A 257 -0.64 15.05 -0.15
C LYS A 257 0.36 15.91 0.65
N ASP A 258 1.22 15.26 1.43
CA ASP A 258 2.30 15.96 2.17
C ASP A 258 3.44 16.38 1.23
N PHE A 259 3.44 15.91 -0.01
CA PHE A 259 4.49 16.16 -0.98
C PHE A 259 4.03 17.05 -2.13
N ASP A 260 4.92 17.92 -2.57
CA ASP A 260 4.66 18.91 -3.62
C ASP A 260 5.58 18.71 -4.84
N LEU A 261 4.98 18.86 -6.02
CA LEU A 261 5.65 18.81 -7.34
C LEU A 261 6.19 20.15 -7.83
N THR A 262 6.06 21.23 -7.04
CA THR A 262 6.38 22.59 -7.55
C THR A 262 7.83 22.75 -7.94
N PHE A 263 8.74 22.01 -7.32
CA PHE A 263 10.17 22.11 -7.61
C PHE A 263 10.56 21.63 -9.01
N VAL A 264 9.81 20.70 -9.63
CA VAL A 264 10.07 20.24 -11.01
C VAL A 264 9.24 20.99 -12.06
N LYS A 265 8.45 21.98 -11.63
CA LYS A 265 7.60 22.75 -12.55
C LYS A 265 8.45 23.52 -13.57
N GLY A 266 8.17 23.30 -14.85
CA GLY A 266 8.88 23.92 -15.96
C GLY A 266 9.93 23.03 -16.63
N LEU A 267 10.21 21.84 -16.07
CA LEU A 267 10.99 20.82 -16.76
C LEU A 267 10.17 20.17 -17.89
N THR A 268 10.86 19.50 -18.80
CA THR A 268 10.21 18.61 -19.78
C THR A 268 9.61 17.40 -19.05
N LEU A 269 8.72 16.66 -19.71
CA LEU A 269 8.12 15.45 -19.13
C LEU A 269 9.22 14.48 -18.67
N GLU A 270 10.19 14.25 -19.54
CA GLU A 270 11.28 13.29 -19.36
C GLU A 270 12.24 13.74 -18.25
N ASP A 271 12.67 15.01 -18.27
CA ASP A 271 13.60 15.55 -17.28
C ASP A 271 12.96 15.63 -15.90
N GLY A 272 11.67 15.96 -15.83
CA GLY A 272 10.89 15.92 -14.59
C GLY A 272 10.81 14.51 -14.02
N CYS A 273 10.50 13.50 -14.85
CA CYS A 273 10.51 12.10 -14.44
C CYS A 273 11.89 11.65 -13.94
N ALA A 274 12.96 11.98 -14.68
CA ALA A 274 14.33 11.63 -14.30
C ALA A 274 14.73 12.26 -12.95
N THR A 275 14.42 13.54 -12.75
CA THR A 275 14.72 14.27 -11.52
C THR A 275 13.95 13.73 -10.32
N LEU A 276 12.65 13.41 -10.50
CA LEU A 276 11.81 12.82 -9.45
C LEU A 276 12.24 11.39 -9.12
N THR A 277 12.62 10.58 -10.11
CA THR A 277 13.13 9.23 -9.89
C THR A 277 14.42 9.26 -9.07
N LYS A 278 15.34 10.19 -9.38
CA LYS A 278 16.55 10.40 -8.57
C LYS A 278 16.20 10.85 -7.15
N PHE A 279 15.22 11.73 -7.00
CA PHE A 279 14.77 12.20 -5.68
C PHE A 279 14.21 11.05 -4.82
N THR A 280 13.39 10.17 -5.41
CA THR A 280 12.89 8.97 -4.71
C THR A 280 14.01 8.01 -4.31
N ALA A 281 15.05 7.88 -5.13
CA ALA A 281 16.13 6.93 -4.89
C ALA A 281 17.20 7.42 -3.91
N HIS A 282 17.23 8.71 -3.60
CA HIS A 282 18.21 9.34 -2.69
C HIS A 282 17.78 9.25 -1.25
#